data_07bfec23542fa0b8df787aa3f489b8a3
#
_entry.id   07bfec23542fa0b8df787aa3f489b8a3
#
_cell.length_a   1.000
_cell.length_b   1.000
_cell.length_c   1.000
_cell.angle_alpha   90.00
_cell.angle_beta   90.00
_cell.angle_gamma   90.00
#
_symmetry.space_group_name_H-M   'P 1'
#
loop_
_entity.id
_entity.type
_entity.pdbx_description
1 polymer ?
#
loop_
_entity_poly.entity_id
_entity_poly.type
_entity_poly.pdbx_seq_one_letter_code
_entity_poly.pdbx_strand_id
1 'polypeptide(L)'
;MHIRSFISKSWANSWPMTLIMFFEFLIGMTDIYIAGRVGKEVQATYGFVVQFYFIFIIIANALSMGTVSVVSRLFTAGDKAALAKTVWSVIITTATVGAVFSVAGIFATHWFMEFINIPVGLKQYGTQLGKIYACGLVFHYLLVSTNGILRSCKMIRSSLLTMAIVCLMNIGLNFIIVFHTRLGFWGIALSTVISVFAGSIVNLWHCRAFMNKARAFSFSVVRNVISIGWPGGATQAMWQVHSMVMFLILSSLPEKSIEILAALAAGIRIESAIFLPAIAFNMANAVIVGNLIGEGKKKDAYRGGLVTMFMGTGIVLLLTVIVIASARWIAPLLSNNETVVAETIRYLYISMLSEPFMALWVILGGGLSGAGDTRSIMFNVIAGIWLVRIPLSYICVVLLGLSAASVWWTMNLSQLIMAVFMTRRYWQRKWLM
;
A
#
# COMPACT_ATOMS: atom_id res chain seq x y z
N MET A 1 26.47 4.82 17.43
CA MET A 1 26.06 5.89 16.47
C MET A 1 25.28 6.95 17.22
N HIS A 2 25.54 8.27 16.99
CA HIS A 2 24.81 9.34 17.69
C HIS A 2 23.37 9.47 17.15
N ILE A 3 22.41 9.87 18.01
CA ILE A 3 20.98 10.02 17.65
C ILE A 3 20.80 10.92 16.40
N ARG A 4 21.53 12.02 16.30
CA ARG A 4 21.52 12.92 15.12
C ARG A 4 21.79 12.18 13.80
N SER A 5 22.69 11.20 13.80
CA SER A 5 22.99 10.40 12.60
C SER A 5 21.83 9.48 12.21
N PHE A 6 21.08 8.94 13.18
CA PHE A 6 19.86 8.16 12.89
C PHE A 6 18.75 9.05 12.34
N ILE A 7 18.53 10.23 12.92
CA ILE A 7 17.52 11.19 12.43
C ILE A 7 17.83 11.57 10.97
N SER A 8 19.07 11.96 10.67
CA SER A 8 19.48 12.32 9.31
C SER A 8 19.30 11.15 8.33
N LYS A 9 19.68 9.92 8.71
CA LYS A 9 19.50 8.73 7.88
C LYS A 9 18.03 8.37 7.68
N SER A 10 17.23 8.43 8.74
CA SER A 10 15.79 8.16 8.66
C SER A 10 15.11 9.17 7.74
N TRP A 11 15.41 10.46 7.88
CA TRP A 11 14.88 11.48 7.00
C TRP A 11 15.31 11.29 5.56
N ALA A 12 16.61 11.08 5.31
CA ALA A 12 17.16 10.88 3.98
C ALA A 12 16.56 9.67 3.24
N ASN A 13 16.08 8.66 3.96
CA ASN A 13 15.38 7.53 3.37
C ASN A 13 13.87 7.77 3.24
N SER A 14 13.25 8.44 4.23
CA SER A 14 11.79 8.57 4.29
C SER A 14 11.22 9.60 3.33
N TRP A 15 11.86 10.78 3.17
CA TRP A 15 11.31 11.82 2.31
C TRP A 15 11.20 11.40 0.82
N PRO A 16 12.18 10.67 0.23
CA PRO A 16 12.00 10.21 -1.14
C PRO A 16 10.90 9.15 -1.25
N MET A 17 10.72 8.32 -0.21
CA MET A 17 9.63 7.34 -0.18
C MET A 17 8.27 8.00 -0.05
N THR A 18 8.18 9.11 0.70
CA THR A 18 6.94 9.91 0.77
C THR A 18 6.58 10.47 -0.60
N LEU A 19 7.55 10.97 -1.36
CA LEU A 19 7.31 11.43 -2.73
C LEU A 19 6.93 10.29 -3.68
N ILE A 20 7.53 9.11 -3.55
CA ILE A 20 7.13 7.93 -4.33
C ILE A 20 5.66 7.59 -4.08
N MET A 21 5.23 7.54 -2.82
CA MET A 21 3.83 7.29 -2.46
C MET A 21 2.91 8.41 -2.97
N PHE A 22 3.36 9.65 -2.93
CA PHE A 22 2.62 10.78 -3.47
C PHE A 22 2.45 10.68 -5.00
N PHE A 23 3.47 10.25 -5.74
CA PHE A 23 3.34 10.01 -7.18
C PHE A 23 2.37 8.86 -7.50
N GLU A 24 2.40 7.77 -6.73
CA GLU A 24 1.40 6.68 -6.87
C GLU A 24 -0.02 7.19 -6.61
N PHE A 25 -0.20 8.00 -5.59
CA PHE A 25 -1.48 8.64 -5.29
C PHE A 25 -1.94 9.58 -6.43
N LEU A 26 -1.04 10.40 -6.98
CA LEU A 26 -1.35 11.29 -8.09
C LEU A 26 -1.78 10.53 -9.36
N ILE A 27 -1.13 9.41 -9.68
CA ILE A 27 -1.53 8.53 -10.80
C ILE A 27 -2.98 8.10 -10.59
N GLY A 28 -3.31 7.52 -9.43
CA GLY A 28 -4.67 7.07 -9.13
C GLY A 28 -5.71 8.20 -9.18
N MET A 29 -5.38 9.38 -8.65
CA MET A 29 -6.26 10.54 -8.67
C MET A 29 -6.48 11.08 -10.09
N THR A 30 -5.43 11.10 -10.92
CA THR A 30 -5.53 11.51 -12.32
C THR A 30 -6.41 10.56 -13.11
N ASP A 31 -6.23 9.27 -12.95
CA ASP A 31 -7.02 8.25 -13.64
C ASP A 31 -8.51 8.37 -13.29
N ILE A 32 -8.85 8.54 -12.00
CA ILE A 32 -10.24 8.74 -11.54
C ILE A 32 -10.82 10.06 -12.08
N TYR A 33 -10.03 11.14 -12.06
CA TYR A 33 -10.45 12.43 -12.58
C TYR A 33 -10.77 12.36 -14.06
N ILE A 34 -9.91 11.74 -14.86
CA ILE A 34 -10.10 11.59 -16.30
C ILE A 34 -11.30 10.69 -16.61
N ALA A 35 -11.46 9.57 -15.88
CA ALA A 35 -12.63 8.72 -16.00
C ALA A 35 -13.93 9.50 -15.73
N GLY A 36 -13.95 10.36 -14.71
CA GLY A 36 -15.09 11.23 -14.40
C GLY A 36 -15.37 12.29 -15.48
N ARG A 37 -14.34 12.79 -16.18
CA ARG A 37 -14.50 13.74 -17.29
C ARG A 37 -15.07 13.07 -18.54
N VAL A 38 -14.81 11.78 -18.75
CA VAL A 38 -15.39 11.02 -19.86
C VAL A 38 -16.87 10.70 -19.61
N GLY A 39 -17.22 10.31 -18.37
CA GLY A 39 -18.61 10.06 -18.00
C GLY A 39 -18.73 9.32 -16.65
N LYS A 40 -19.88 9.48 -15.99
CA LYS A 40 -20.14 8.86 -14.69
C LYS A 40 -20.14 7.32 -14.74
N GLU A 41 -20.65 6.76 -15.83
CA GLU A 41 -20.66 5.31 -16.05
C GLU A 41 -19.24 4.77 -16.24
N VAL A 42 -18.39 5.51 -16.95
CA VAL A 42 -16.97 5.19 -17.15
C VAL A 42 -16.22 5.23 -15.84
N GLN A 43 -16.47 6.24 -15.01
CA GLN A 43 -15.85 6.36 -13.69
C GLN A 43 -16.24 5.20 -12.76
N ALA A 44 -17.50 4.80 -12.76
CA ALA A 44 -17.98 3.65 -12.00
C ALA A 44 -17.33 2.34 -12.49
N THR A 45 -17.29 2.12 -13.82
CA THR A 45 -16.65 0.95 -14.43
C THR A 45 -15.16 0.89 -14.10
N TYR A 46 -14.46 2.02 -14.19
CA TYR A 46 -13.05 2.15 -13.80
C TYR A 46 -12.85 1.70 -12.35
N GLY A 47 -13.70 2.13 -11.41
CA GLY A 47 -13.62 1.75 -10.01
C GLY A 47 -13.67 0.23 -9.80
N PHE A 48 -14.58 -0.47 -10.47
CA PHE A 48 -14.67 -1.94 -10.42
C PHE A 48 -13.43 -2.63 -10.99
N VAL A 49 -12.95 -2.17 -12.13
CA VAL A 49 -11.78 -2.75 -12.81
C VAL A 49 -10.53 -2.59 -11.93
N VAL A 50 -10.30 -1.40 -11.37
CA VAL A 50 -9.14 -1.13 -10.52
C VAL A 50 -9.20 -1.96 -9.24
N GLN A 51 -10.38 -2.13 -8.64
CA GLN A 51 -10.53 -2.97 -7.47
C GLN A 51 -10.20 -4.44 -7.76
N PHE A 52 -10.63 -4.95 -8.93
CA PHE A 52 -10.26 -6.28 -9.39
C PHE A 52 -8.74 -6.40 -9.65
N TYR A 53 -8.16 -5.42 -10.33
CA TYR A 53 -6.74 -5.36 -10.59
C TYR A 53 -5.90 -5.35 -9.31
N PHE A 54 -6.37 -4.65 -8.28
CA PHE A 54 -5.68 -4.56 -6.99
C PHE A 54 -5.47 -5.93 -6.31
N ILE A 55 -6.38 -6.89 -6.54
CA ILE A 55 -6.22 -8.26 -6.00
C ILE A 55 -4.91 -8.89 -6.49
N PHE A 56 -4.57 -8.70 -7.75
CA PHE A 56 -3.30 -9.19 -8.32
C PHE A 56 -2.09 -8.41 -7.79
N ILE A 57 -2.24 -7.11 -7.52
CA ILE A 57 -1.16 -6.27 -7.00
C ILE A 57 -0.78 -6.66 -5.57
N ILE A 58 -1.68 -7.19 -4.76
CA ILE A 58 -1.36 -7.72 -3.42
C ILE A 58 -0.22 -8.75 -3.49
N ILE A 59 -0.21 -9.60 -4.50
CA ILE A 59 0.82 -10.64 -4.68
C ILE A 59 2.17 -9.99 -5.07
N ALA A 60 2.15 -8.97 -5.93
CA ALA A 60 3.35 -8.21 -6.27
C ALA A 60 3.97 -7.53 -5.03
N ASN A 61 3.12 -6.93 -4.19
CA ASN A 61 3.55 -6.29 -2.94
C ASN A 61 4.13 -7.32 -1.95
N ALA A 62 3.53 -8.51 -1.85
CA ALA A 62 4.04 -9.61 -1.04
C ALA A 62 5.45 -10.02 -1.47
N LEU A 63 5.66 -10.24 -2.78
CA LEU A 63 6.98 -10.55 -3.34
C LEU A 63 7.99 -9.43 -3.08
N SER A 64 7.58 -8.17 -3.25
CA SER A 64 8.43 -7.01 -2.98
C SER A 64 8.83 -6.93 -1.50
N MET A 65 7.93 -7.19 -0.55
CA MET A 65 8.24 -7.19 0.87
C MET A 65 9.32 -8.23 1.22
N GLY A 66 9.18 -9.47 0.73
CA GLY A 66 10.21 -10.50 0.89
C GLY A 66 11.52 -10.11 0.24
N THR A 67 11.46 -9.51 -0.95
CA THR A 67 12.64 -9.03 -1.70
C THR A 67 13.40 -7.98 -0.90
N VAL A 68 12.72 -6.95 -0.38
CA VAL A 68 13.33 -5.88 0.43
C VAL A 68 14.05 -6.46 1.64
N SER A 69 13.44 -7.40 2.35
CA SER A 69 14.05 -8.04 3.53
C SER A 69 15.32 -8.82 3.18
N VAL A 70 15.33 -9.60 2.11
CA VAL A 70 16.50 -10.43 1.73
C VAL A 70 17.60 -9.57 1.11
N VAL A 71 17.25 -8.71 0.15
CA VAL A 71 18.23 -7.91 -0.61
C VAL A 71 18.92 -6.89 0.28
N SER A 72 18.21 -6.20 1.19
CA SER A 72 18.83 -5.21 2.08
C SER A 72 19.91 -5.81 2.97
N ARG A 73 19.67 -7.02 3.49
CA ARG A 73 20.65 -7.74 4.32
C ARG A 73 21.87 -8.20 3.51
N LEU A 74 21.65 -8.78 2.34
CA LEU A 74 22.74 -9.26 1.48
C LEU A 74 23.61 -8.13 0.93
N PHE A 75 22.98 -7.03 0.54
CA PHE A 75 23.70 -5.87 0.01
C PHE A 75 24.72 -5.31 1.01
N THR A 76 24.34 -5.19 2.27
CA THR A 76 25.20 -4.62 3.32
C THR A 76 26.10 -5.65 3.99
N ALA A 77 25.79 -6.94 3.90
CA ALA A 77 26.71 -8.02 4.27
C ALA A 77 27.92 -8.13 3.31
N GLY A 78 27.84 -7.49 2.13
CA GLY A 78 28.93 -7.47 1.16
C GLY A 78 29.04 -8.73 0.29
N ASP A 79 28.10 -9.68 0.40
CA ASP A 79 28.08 -10.90 -0.42
C ASP A 79 27.50 -10.59 -1.81
N LYS A 80 28.38 -10.13 -2.69
CA LYS A 80 28.01 -9.72 -4.06
C LYS A 80 27.51 -10.91 -4.91
N ALA A 81 27.96 -12.12 -4.65
CA ALA A 81 27.53 -13.31 -5.41
C ALA A 81 26.11 -13.71 -5.00
N ALA A 82 25.83 -13.81 -3.69
CA ALA A 82 24.48 -14.10 -3.21
C ALA A 82 23.50 -12.98 -3.57
N LEU A 83 23.92 -11.72 -3.53
CA LEU A 83 23.12 -10.58 -3.97
C LEU A 83 22.73 -10.70 -5.44
N ALA A 84 23.71 -10.92 -6.33
CA ALA A 84 23.47 -11.05 -7.78
C ALA A 84 22.52 -12.21 -8.08
N LYS A 85 22.74 -13.37 -7.45
CA LYS A 85 21.87 -14.54 -7.55
C LYS A 85 20.44 -14.24 -7.08
N THR A 86 20.32 -13.48 -5.98
CA THR A 86 19.00 -13.09 -5.42
C THR A 86 18.27 -12.13 -6.35
N VAL A 87 18.94 -11.07 -6.80
CA VAL A 87 18.35 -10.08 -7.72
C VAL A 87 17.87 -10.76 -9.01
N TRP A 88 18.71 -11.63 -9.60
CA TRP A 88 18.35 -12.37 -10.80
C TRP A 88 17.15 -13.30 -10.57
N SER A 89 17.16 -14.08 -9.49
CA SER A 89 16.05 -14.98 -9.14
C SER A 89 14.72 -14.22 -8.90
N VAL A 90 14.78 -13.08 -8.22
CA VAL A 90 13.60 -12.23 -7.98
C VAL A 90 13.06 -11.67 -9.30
N ILE A 91 13.89 -11.14 -10.18
CA ILE A 91 13.46 -10.58 -11.46
C ILE A 91 12.78 -11.66 -12.32
N ILE A 92 13.38 -12.85 -12.43
CA ILE A 92 12.76 -13.95 -13.17
C ILE A 92 11.43 -14.36 -12.53
N THR A 93 11.41 -14.55 -11.21
CA THR A 93 10.18 -14.95 -10.51
C THR A 93 9.05 -13.93 -10.69
N THR A 94 9.34 -12.64 -10.52
CA THR A 94 8.34 -11.59 -10.67
C THR A 94 7.87 -11.43 -12.10
N ALA A 95 8.76 -11.60 -13.10
CA ALA A 95 8.37 -11.62 -14.50
C ALA A 95 7.46 -12.81 -14.83
N THR A 96 7.84 -14.02 -14.36
CA THR A 96 7.06 -15.23 -14.59
C THR A 96 5.70 -15.17 -13.91
N VAL A 97 5.67 -14.83 -12.62
CA VAL A 97 4.41 -14.69 -11.85
C VAL A 97 3.54 -13.59 -12.45
N GLY A 98 4.11 -12.44 -12.81
CA GLY A 98 3.43 -11.36 -13.50
C GLY A 98 2.84 -11.79 -14.85
N ALA A 99 3.59 -12.55 -15.65
CA ALA A 99 3.11 -13.08 -16.94
C ALA A 99 1.98 -14.09 -16.75
N VAL A 100 2.09 -14.99 -15.78
CA VAL A 100 1.01 -15.94 -15.44
C VAL A 100 -0.26 -15.20 -15.04
N PHE A 101 -0.15 -14.18 -14.17
CA PHE A 101 -1.29 -13.38 -13.77
C PHE A 101 -1.80 -12.44 -14.86
N SER A 102 -0.95 -11.99 -15.79
CA SER A 102 -1.39 -11.28 -17.00
C SER A 102 -2.32 -12.17 -17.81
N VAL A 103 -1.89 -13.39 -18.12
CA VAL A 103 -2.73 -14.35 -18.88
C VAL A 103 -4.00 -14.70 -18.09
N ALA A 104 -3.86 -15.09 -16.82
CA ALA A 104 -5.01 -15.41 -15.97
C ALA A 104 -5.99 -14.22 -15.86
N GLY A 105 -5.48 -13.00 -15.70
CA GLY A 105 -6.27 -11.77 -15.59
C GLY A 105 -7.07 -11.43 -16.85
N ILE A 106 -6.50 -11.69 -18.04
CA ILE A 106 -7.22 -11.49 -19.32
C ILE A 106 -8.48 -12.35 -19.35
N PHE A 107 -8.38 -13.63 -18.96
CA PHE A 107 -9.52 -14.54 -18.92
C PHE A 107 -10.43 -14.22 -17.73
N ALA A 108 -9.89 -14.03 -16.54
CA ALA A 108 -10.63 -13.76 -15.32
C ALA A 108 -11.43 -12.44 -15.39
N THR A 109 -10.96 -11.42 -16.13
CA THR A 109 -11.68 -10.16 -16.28
C THR A 109 -13.07 -10.37 -16.91
N HIS A 110 -13.19 -11.25 -17.90
CA HIS A 110 -14.48 -11.55 -18.51
C HIS A 110 -15.45 -12.16 -17.49
N TRP A 111 -15.02 -13.21 -16.78
CA TRP A 111 -15.82 -13.87 -15.73
C TRP A 111 -16.20 -12.91 -14.61
N PHE A 112 -15.26 -12.06 -14.18
CA PHE A 112 -15.50 -11.07 -13.14
C PHE A 112 -16.58 -10.06 -13.57
N MET A 113 -16.52 -9.55 -14.80
CA MET A 113 -17.52 -8.61 -15.31
C MET A 113 -18.89 -9.26 -15.50
N GLU A 114 -18.96 -10.54 -15.88
CA GLU A 114 -20.23 -11.27 -15.95
C GLU A 114 -20.84 -11.50 -14.57
N PHE A 115 -20.02 -11.77 -13.57
CA PHE A 115 -20.46 -12.00 -12.17
C PHE A 115 -21.05 -10.74 -11.53
N ILE A 116 -20.56 -9.56 -11.90
CA ILE A 116 -21.06 -8.30 -11.33
C ILE A 116 -22.38 -7.91 -12.01
N ASN A 117 -23.39 -7.57 -11.20
CA ASN A 117 -24.70 -7.13 -11.68
C ASN A 117 -24.67 -5.65 -12.07
N ILE A 118 -24.09 -5.35 -13.26
CA ILE A 118 -24.03 -4.01 -13.87
C ILE A 118 -24.65 -4.04 -15.29
N PRO A 119 -25.08 -2.88 -15.81
CA PRO A 119 -25.63 -2.80 -17.18
C PRO A 119 -24.70 -3.40 -18.24
N VAL A 120 -25.27 -4.08 -19.24
CA VAL A 120 -24.54 -4.84 -20.28
C VAL A 120 -23.51 -3.97 -21.01
N GLY A 121 -23.87 -2.72 -21.32
CA GLY A 121 -22.94 -1.79 -21.99
C GLY A 121 -21.68 -1.51 -21.16
N LEU A 122 -21.81 -1.41 -19.83
CA LEU A 122 -20.67 -1.20 -18.93
C LEU A 122 -19.81 -2.46 -18.77
N LYS A 123 -20.41 -3.67 -18.87
CA LYS A 123 -19.65 -4.94 -18.84
C LYS A 123 -18.64 -5.02 -19.98
N GLN A 124 -19.07 -4.65 -21.20
CA GLN A 124 -18.20 -4.66 -22.37
C GLN A 124 -17.02 -3.70 -22.22
N TYR A 125 -17.29 -2.46 -21.75
CA TYR A 125 -16.27 -1.47 -21.48
C TYR A 125 -15.31 -1.92 -20.39
N GLY A 126 -15.83 -2.44 -19.27
CA GLY A 126 -15.04 -2.93 -18.15
C GLY A 126 -14.17 -4.13 -18.53
N THR A 127 -14.68 -5.04 -19.35
CA THR A 127 -13.93 -6.19 -19.84
C THR A 127 -12.72 -5.77 -20.67
N GLN A 128 -12.88 -4.81 -21.59
CA GLN A 128 -11.76 -4.34 -22.41
C GLN A 128 -10.73 -3.57 -21.57
N LEU A 129 -11.18 -2.66 -20.68
CA LEU A 129 -10.32 -1.92 -19.77
C LEU A 129 -9.50 -2.89 -18.89
N GLY A 130 -10.16 -3.87 -18.30
CA GLY A 130 -9.52 -4.87 -17.44
C GLY A 130 -8.52 -5.76 -18.17
N LYS A 131 -8.79 -6.12 -19.44
CA LYS A 131 -7.82 -6.86 -20.27
C LYS A 131 -6.56 -6.05 -20.52
N ILE A 132 -6.68 -4.73 -20.79
CA ILE A 132 -5.50 -3.87 -20.97
C ILE A 132 -4.68 -3.81 -19.68
N TYR A 133 -5.32 -3.59 -18.52
CA TYR A 133 -4.65 -3.64 -17.22
C TYR A 133 -3.99 -5.00 -16.95
N ALA A 134 -4.69 -6.10 -17.28
CA ALA A 134 -4.15 -7.44 -17.11
C ALA A 134 -2.88 -7.65 -17.95
N CYS A 135 -2.83 -7.20 -19.20
CA CYS A 135 -1.63 -7.21 -20.03
C CYS A 135 -0.46 -6.45 -19.37
N GLY A 136 -0.76 -5.40 -18.60
CA GLY A 136 0.23 -4.60 -17.90
C GLY A 136 0.77 -5.20 -16.62
N LEU A 137 0.16 -6.27 -16.07
CA LEU A 137 0.54 -6.84 -14.78
C LEU A 137 2.01 -7.25 -14.71
N VAL A 138 2.55 -7.86 -15.75
CA VAL A 138 3.96 -8.27 -15.78
C VAL A 138 4.90 -7.09 -15.56
N PHE A 139 4.61 -5.94 -16.17
CA PHE A 139 5.43 -4.74 -16.01
C PHE A 139 5.24 -4.11 -14.62
N HIS A 140 4.02 -4.16 -14.10
CA HIS A 140 3.74 -3.69 -12.74
C HIS A 140 4.48 -4.53 -11.69
N TYR A 141 4.46 -5.85 -11.82
CA TYR A 141 5.22 -6.76 -10.96
C TYR A 141 6.72 -6.46 -10.99
N LEU A 142 7.27 -6.25 -12.19
CA LEU A 142 8.67 -5.87 -12.37
C LEU A 142 8.96 -4.50 -11.73
N LEU A 143 8.12 -3.49 -11.95
CA LEU A 143 8.31 -2.15 -11.39
C LEU A 143 8.34 -2.19 -9.86
N VAL A 144 7.34 -2.84 -9.22
CA VAL A 144 7.24 -2.93 -7.76
C VAL A 144 8.43 -3.66 -7.16
N SER A 145 8.83 -4.80 -7.74
CA SER A 145 9.96 -5.60 -7.22
C SER A 145 11.30 -4.92 -7.43
N THR A 146 11.53 -4.31 -8.59
CA THR A 146 12.79 -3.58 -8.88
C THR A 146 12.90 -2.31 -8.06
N ASN A 147 11.79 -1.59 -7.79
CA ASN A 147 11.77 -0.50 -6.80
C ASN A 147 12.20 -1.00 -5.41
N GLY A 148 11.72 -2.18 -4.99
CA GLY A 148 12.17 -2.82 -3.75
C GLY A 148 13.68 -3.10 -3.73
N ILE A 149 14.24 -3.63 -4.82
CA ILE A 149 15.67 -3.89 -4.97
C ILE A 149 16.49 -2.59 -4.87
N LEU A 150 16.12 -1.57 -5.66
CA LEU A 150 16.84 -0.29 -5.68
C LEU A 150 16.86 0.39 -4.30
N ARG A 151 15.73 0.42 -3.62
CA ARG A 151 15.62 0.98 -2.25
C ARG A 151 16.52 0.23 -1.28
N SER A 152 16.52 -1.11 -1.34
CA SER A 152 17.35 -1.99 -0.50
C SER A 152 18.84 -1.79 -0.73
N CYS A 153 19.24 -1.49 -1.96
CA CYS A 153 20.62 -1.22 -2.36
C CYS A 153 21.03 0.26 -2.21
N LYS A 154 20.33 1.04 -1.39
CA LYS A 154 20.60 2.47 -1.13
C LYS A 154 20.47 3.37 -2.38
N MET A 155 19.80 2.91 -3.45
CA MET A 155 19.53 3.67 -4.67
C MET A 155 18.10 4.27 -4.66
N ILE A 156 17.68 4.83 -3.53
CA ILE A 156 16.31 5.35 -3.33
C ILE A 156 16.01 6.51 -4.30
N ARG A 157 17.01 7.35 -4.59
CA ARG A 157 16.85 8.47 -5.54
C ARG A 157 16.56 7.97 -6.97
N SER A 158 17.17 6.87 -7.40
CA SER A 158 16.86 6.26 -8.70
C SER A 158 15.42 5.75 -8.74
N SER A 159 14.97 5.07 -7.67
CA SER A 159 13.57 4.65 -7.54
C SER A 159 12.61 5.86 -7.57
N LEU A 160 12.93 6.96 -6.87
CA LEU A 160 12.16 8.20 -6.89
C LEU A 160 12.07 8.80 -8.31
N LEU A 161 13.21 8.90 -9.00
CA LEU A 161 13.24 9.43 -10.38
C LEU A 161 12.40 8.58 -11.33
N THR A 162 12.50 7.25 -11.22
CA THR A 162 11.67 6.34 -12.02
C THR A 162 10.18 6.57 -11.75
N MET A 163 9.77 6.70 -10.49
CA MET A 163 8.36 6.93 -10.16
C MET A 163 7.88 8.33 -10.62
N ALA A 164 8.76 9.33 -10.59
CA ALA A 164 8.45 10.64 -11.17
C ALA A 164 8.22 10.54 -12.68
N ILE A 165 9.08 9.82 -13.41
CA ILE A 165 8.91 9.57 -14.85
C ILE A 165 7.60 8.83 -15.12
N VAL A 166 7.30 7.76 -14.37
CA VAL A 166 6.05 7.00 -14.49
C VAL A 166 4.84 7.91 -14.28
N CYS A 167 4.85 8.73 -13.24
CA CYS A 167 3.76 9.66 -12.92
C CYS A 167 3.56 10.70 -14.04
N LEU A 168 4.63 11.38 -14.46
CA LEU A 168 4.54 12.40 -15.51
C LEU A 168 4.11 11.81 -16.86
N MET A 169 4.63 10.63 -17.22
CA MET A 169 4.21 9.92 -18.42
C MET A 169 2.73 9.49 -18.33
N ASN A 170 2.31 8.93 -17.20
CA ASN A 170 0.91 8.53 -17.02
C ASN A 170 -0.02 9.74 -17.18
N ILE A 171 0.25 10.86 -16.50
CA ILE A 171 -0.56 12.08 -16.61
C ILE A 171 -0.58 12.59 -18.06
N GLY A 172 0.57 12.75 -18.68
CA GLY A 172 0.67 13.26 -20.05
C GLY A 172 -0.03 12.35 -21.07
N LEU A 173 0.22 11.04 -21.00
CA LEU A 173 -0.40 10.07 -21.89
C LEU A 173 -1.90 9.97 -21.67
N ASN A 174 -2.39 10.08 -20.44
CA ASN A 174 -3.82 10.12 -20.16
C ASN A 174 -4.51 11.26 -20.90
N PHE A 175 -3.97 12.49 -20.79
CA PHE A 175 -4.54 13.63 -21.50
C PHE A 175 -4.47 13.47 -23.02
N ILE A 176 -3.35 12.99 -23.55
CA ILE A 176 -3.17 12.82 -25.00
C ILE A 176 -4.07 11.69 -25.52
N ILE A 177 -4.02 10.50 -24.93
CA ILE A 177 -4.69 9.31 -25.48
C ILE A 177 -6.20 9.42 -25.30
N VAL A 178 -6.68 9.86 -24.12
CA VAL A 178 -8.11 9.90 -23.85
C VAL A 178 -8.83 10.99 -24.63
N PHE A 179 -8.24 12.19 -24.74
CA PHE A 179 -8.93 13.34 -25.30
C PHE A 179 -8.56 13.65 -26.76
N HIS A 180 -7.40 13.18 -27.25
CA HIS A 180 -6.91 13.50 -28.60
C HIS A 180 -6.81 12.29 -29.53
N THR A 181 -7.21 11.07 -29.06
CA THR A 181 -7.24 9.88 -29.92
C THR A 181 -8.62 9.23 -29.93
N ARG A 182 -8.84 8.32 -30.89
CA ARG A 182 -10.07 7.53 -30.98
C ARG A 182 -10.21 6.44 -29.92
N LEU A 183 -9.16 6.23 -29.09
CA LEU A 183 -9.17 5.22 -28.06
C LEU A 183 -10.05 5.62 -26.86
N GLY A 184 -10.29 6.93 -26.68
CA GLY A 184 -11.15 7.41 -25.62
C GLY A 184 -10.73 6.89 -24.24
N PHE A 185 -11.70 6.42 -23.45
CA PHE A 185 -11.45 6.05 -22.06
C PHE A 185 -10.52 4.82 -21.89
N TRP A 186 -10.37 3.96 -22.90
CA TRP A 186 -9.38 2.87 -22.85
C TRP A 186 -7.96 3.39 -22.75
N GLY A 187 -7.75 4.64 -23.17
CA GLY A 187 -6.51 5.38 -22.97
C GLY A 187 -6.04 5.43 -21.52
N ILE A 188 -6.95 5.39 -20.53
CA ILE A 188 -6.59 5.41 -19.11
C ILE A 188 -5.73 4.17 -18.76
N ALA A 189 -6.23 2.98 -19.11
CA ALA A 189 -5.47 1.75 -18.86
C ALA A 189 -4.18 1.69 -19.68
N LEU A 190 -4.24 2.11 -20.95
CA LEU A 190 -3.10 2.10 -21.85
C LEU A 190 -2.00 3.06 -21.37
N SER A 191 -2.35 4.26 -20.91
CA SER A 191 -1.41 5.22 -20.33
C SER A 191 -0.70 4.65 -19.11
N THR A 192 -1.44 3.98 -18.22
CA THR A 192 -0.87 3.33 -17.05
C THR A 192 0.07 2.19 -17.45
N VAL A 193 -0.32 1.32 -18.37
CA VAL A 193 0.51 0.19 -18.84
C VAL A 193 1.80 0.69 -19.49
N ILE A 194 1.72 1.69 -20.38
CA ILE A 194 2.90 2.25 -21.07
C ILE A 194 3.84 2.90 -20.06
N SER A 195 3.31 3.66 -19.11
CA SER A 195 4.14 4.35 -18.09
C SER A 195 4.83 3.37 -17.17
N VAL A 196 4.12 2.33 -16.71
CA VAL A 196 4.66 1.26 -15.87
C VAL A 196 5.69 0.42 -16.64
N PHE A 197 5.45 0.15 -17.92
CA PHE A 197 6.42 -0.50 -18.82
C PHE A 197 7.71 0.31 -18.91
N ALA A 198 7.64 1.61 -19.20
CA ALA A 198 8.79 2.48 -19.28
C ALA A 198 9.56 2.51 -17.93
N GLY A 199 8.85 2.65 -16.81
CA GLY A 199 9.44 2.62 -15.47
C GLY A 199 10.12 1.28 -15.15
N SER A 200 9.53 0.16 -15.57
CA SER A 200 10.12 -1.17 -15.37
C SER A 200 11.44 -1.32 -16.14
N ILE A 201 11.53 -0.80 -17.37
CA ILE A 201 12.77 -0.81 -18.17
C ILE A 201 13.85 0.03 -17.49
N VAL A 202 13.52 1.26 -17.05
CA VAL A 202 14.47 2.14 -16.36
C VAL A 202 15.01 1.47 -15.09
N ASN A 203 14.14 0.86 -14.30
CA ASN A 203 14.57 0.14 -13.10
C ASN A 203 15.41 -1.11 -13.41
N LEU A 204 15.06 -1.89 -14.42
CA LEU A 204 15.84 -3.04 -14.84
C LEU A 204 17.26 -2.62 -15.30
N TRP A 205 17.34 -1.48 -16.00
CA TRP A 205 18.63 -0.92 -16.39
C TRP A 205 19.50 -0.57 -15.17
N HIS A 206 18.93 0.05 -14.13
CA HIS A 206 19.66 0.31 -12.88
C HIS A 206 20.02 -1.00 -12.14
N CYS A 207 19.13 -1.99 -12.11
CA CYS A 207 19.38 -3.27 -11.45
C CYS A 207 20.52 -4.07 -12.09
N ARG A 208 20.87 -3.81 -13.36
CA ARG A 208 22.01 -4.48 -14.05
C ARG A 208 23.31 -4.36 -13.25
N ALA A 209 23.52 -3.26 -12.53
CA ALA A 209 24.71 -3.08 -11.70
C ALA A 209 24.89 -4.17 -10.63
N PHE A 210 23.80 -4.80 -10.21
CA PHE A 210 23.80 -5.85 -9.19
C PHE A 210 23.78 -7.26 -9.75
N MET A 211 23.66 -7.46 -11.08
CA MET A 211 23.51 -8.76 -11.72
C MET A 211 24.79 -9.32 -12.36
N ASN A 212 25.88 -8.51 -12.42
CA ASN A 212 27.03 -8.82 -13.27
C ASN A 212 27.86 -10.04 -12.87
N LYS A 213 27.67 -10.67 -11.69
CA LYS A 213 28.57 -11.73 -11.19
C LYS A 213 28.00 -13.15 -11.17
N ALA A 214 26.68 -13.33 -11.28
CA ALA A 214 26.07 -14.66 -11.32
C ALA A 214 24.64 -14.58 -11.88
N ARG A 215 24.46 -14.98 -13.12
CA ARG A 215 23.12 -15.15 -13.74
C ARG A 215 22.58 -16.55 -13.41
N ALA A 216 22.51 -16.89 -12.12
CA ALA A 216 22.05 -18.21 -11.70
C ALA A 216 20.69 -18.06 -10.97
N PHE A 217 19.67 -18.72 -11.47
CA PHE A 217 18.38 -18.86 -10.79
C PHE A 217 18.51 -19.82 -9.60
N SER A 218 17.83 -19.52 -8.51
CA SER A 218 17.82 -20.37 -7.31
C SER A 218 16.44 -20.45 -6.69
N PHE A 219 15.86 -21.63 -6.72
CA PHE A 219 14.56 -21.88 -6.10
C PHE A 219 14.58 -21.69 -4.58
N SER A 220 15.70 -21.97 -3.91
CA SER A 220 15.85 -21.74 -2.46
C SER A 220 15.73 -20.26 -2.09
N VAL A 221 16.28 -19.36 -2.93
CA VAL A 221 16.14 -17.92 -2.78
C VAL A 221 14.67 -17.51 -2.94
N VAL A 222 14.02 -17.99 -3.97
CA VAL A 222 12.60 -17.71 -4.24
C VAL A 222 11.73 -18.18 -3.08
N ARG A 223 11.95 -19.40 -2.59
CA ARG A 223 11.23 -19.93 -1.41
C ARG A 223 11.43 -19.06 -0.19
N ASN A 224 12.63 -18.55 0.05
CA ASN A 224 12.92 -17.64 1.17
C ASN A 224 12.18 -16.29 1.02
N VAL A 225 12.23 -15.68 -0.17
CA VAL A 225 11.50 -14.44 -0.47
C VAL A 225 9.99 -14.62 -0.28
N ILE A 226 9.42 -15.71 -0.80
CA ILE A 226 8.00 -16.02 -0.63
C ILE A 226 7.67 -16.26 0.85
N SER A 227 8.48 -17.01 1.59
CA SER A 227 8.23 -17.32 3.01
C SER A 227 8.21 -16.08 3.90
N ILE A 228 8.94 -15.03 3.53
CA ILE A 228 8.94 -13.74 4.22
C ILE A 228 7.80 -12.85 3.70
N GLY A 229 7.50 -12.91 2.40
CA GLY A 229 6.55 -12.01 1.76
C GLY A 229 5.08 -12.40 1.94
N TRP A 230 4.73 -13.69 1.96
CA TRP A 230 3.35 -14.15 1.98
C TRP A 230 2.52 -13.64 3.17
N PRO A 231 3.08 -13.49 4.42
CA PRO A 231 2.30 -12.94 5.52
C PRO A 231 1.91 -11.47 5.28
N GLY A 232 2.75 -10.71 4.56
CA GLY A 232 2.43 -9.35 4.14
C GLY A 232 1.28 -9.29 3.13
N GLY A 233 1.29 -10.19 2.15
CA GLY A 233 0.17 -10.35 1.21
C GLY A 233 -1.12 -10.76 1.91
N ALA A 234 -1.05 -11.73 2.83
CA ALA A 234 -2.20 -12.13 3.65
C ALA A 234 -2.74 -10.95 4.48
N THR A 235 -1.85 -10.14 5.05
CA THR A 235 -2.24 -8.94 5.80
C THR A 235 -3.02 -7.94 4.92
N GLN A 236 -2.56 -7.68 3.68
CA GLN A 236 -3.27 -6.80 2.76
C GLN A 236 -4.63 -7.36 2.33
N ALA A 237 -4.70 -8.67 2.05
CA ALA A 237 -5.96 -9.33 1.71
C ALA A 237 -6.97 -9.26 2.88
N MET A 238 -6.52 -9.54 4.09
CA MET A 238 -7.35 -9.44 5.29
C MET A 238 -7.85 -8.02 5.54
N TRP A 239 -7.03 -7.02 5.26
CA TRP A 239 -7.43 -5.61 5.35
C TRP A 239 -8.54 -5.28 4.34
N GLN A 240 -8.44 -5.78 3.12
CA GLN A 240 -9.46 -5.56 2.08
C GLN A 240 -10.81 -6.20 2.44
N VAL A 241 -10.77 -7.45 2.92
CA VAL A 241 -11.99 -8.14 3.38
C VAL A 241 -12.58 -7.45 4.62
N HIS A 242 -11.75 -7.01 5.57
CA HIS A 242 -12.19 -6.22 6.71
C HIS A 242 -12.97 -4.97 6.31
N SER A 243 -12.47 -4.21 5.33
CA SER A 243 -13.17 -3.00 4.86
C SER A 243 -14.57 -3.34 4.35
N MET A 244 -14.72 -4.42 3.59
CA MET A 244 -16.02 -4.89 3.11
C MET A 244 -16.95 -5.30 4.27
N VAL A 245 -16.44 -6.03 5.26
CA VAL A 245 -17.21 -6.43 6.44
C VAL A 245 -17.68 -5.22 7.25
N MET A 246 -16.82 -4.19 7.39
CA MET A 246 -17.19 -2.97 8.10
C MET A 246 -18.32 -2.20 7.38
N PHE A 247 -18.26 -2.14 6.04
CA PHE A 247 -19.37 -1.57 5.25
C PHE A 247 -20.68 -2.34 5.46
N LEU A 248 -20.63 -3.68 5.50
CA LEU A 248 -21.82 -4.52 5.77
C LEU A 248 -22.38 -4.29 7.18
N ILE A 249 -21.52 -4.20 8.21
CA ILE A 249 -21.97 -3.91 9.58
C ILE A 249 -22.64 -2.53 9.66
N LEU A 250 -22.04 -1.51 9.04
CA LEU A 250 -22.61 -0.15 9.06
C LEU A 250 -23.87 -0.02 8.21
N SER A 251 -24.02 -0.80 7.15
CA SER A 251 -25.25 -0.82 6.33
C SER A 251 -26.44 -1.40 7.08
N SER A 252 -26.22 -2.19 8.14
CA SER A 252 -27.28 -2.78 8.97
C SER A 252 -27.82 -1.80 10.02
N LEU A 253 -27.30 -0.58 10.13
CA LEU A 253 -27.86 0.44 11.02
C LEU A 253 -29.29 0.78 10.64
N PRO A 254 -30.22 0.87 11.62
CA PRO A 254 -31.63 1.10 11.33
C PRO A 254 -31.91 2.51 10.81
N GLU A 255 -31.10 3.48 11.19
CA GLU A 255 -31.28 4.88 10.81
C GLU A 255 -30.01 5.45 10.18
N LYS A 256 -30.17 6.32 9.17
CA LYS A 256 -29.08 7.09 8.52
C LYS A 256 -27.91 6.22 8.00
N SER A 257 -28.15 4.95 7.68
CA SER A 257 -27.08 4.05 7.22
C SER A 257 -26.39 4.58 5.96
N ILE A 258 -27.15 5.17 5.02
CA ILE A 258 -26.60 5.74 3.77
C ILE A 258 -25.69 6.94 4.08
N GLU A 259 -26.15 7.85 4.92
CA GLU A 259 -25.40 9.05 5.32
C GLU A 259 -24.14 8.67 6.10
N ILE A 260 -24.22 7.66 6.96
CA ILE A 260 -23.06 7.14 7.72
C ILE A 260 -22.04 6.47 6.79
N LEU A 261 -22.49 5.69 5.81
CA LEU A 261 -21.60 5.09 4.80
C LEU A 261 -20.94 6.17 3.93
N ALA A 262 -21.69 7.21 3.57
CA ALA A 262 -21.14 8.35 2.85
C ALA A 262 -20.10 9.11 3.71
N ALA A 263 -20.38 9.31 5.00
CA ALA A 263 -19.43 9.92 5.93
C ALA A 263 -18.17 9.08 6.14
N LEU A 264 -18.30 7.76 6.25
CA LEU A 264 -17.17 6.84 6.29
C LEU A 264 -16.31 6.94 5.02
N ALA A 265 -16.95 6.95 3.84
CA ALA A 265 -16.23 7.07 2.58
C ALA A 265 -15.47 8.41 2.46
N ALA A 266 -16.05 9.51 2.92
CA ALA A 266 -15.41 10.82 3.00
C ALA A 266 -14.26 10.80 4.01
N GLY A 267 -14.46 10.22 5.19
CA GLY A 267 -13.45 10.10 6.24
C GLY A 267 -12.24 9.29 5.80
N ILE A 268 -12.43 8.12 5.18
CA ILE A 268 -11.35 7.27 4.66
C ILE A 268 -10.49 8.03 3.63
N ARG A 269 -11.07 8.93 2.82
CA ARG A 269 -10.28 9.73 1.87
C ARG A 269 -9.33 10.69 2.59
N ILE A 270 -9.77 11.28 3.71
CA ILE A 270 -8.93 12.14 4.54
C ILE A 270 -7.85 11.31 5.25
N GLU A 271 -8.22 10.17 5.84
CA GLU A 271 -7.28 9.24 6.47
C GLU A 271 -6.21 8.77 5.50
N SER A 272 -6.56 8.52 4.22
CA SER A 272 -5.60 8.11 3.20
C SER A 272 -4.45 9.10 3.04
N ALA A 273 -4.69 10.40 3.18
CA ALA A 273 -3.64 11.41 3.11
C ALA A 273 -2.67 11.33 4.31
N ILE A 274 -3.19 10.97 5.50
CA ILE A 274 -2.38 10.77 6.71
C ILE A 274 -1.63 9.43 6.66
N PHE A 275 -2.21 8.43 6.04
CA PHE A 275 -1.64 7.10 5.91
C PHE A 275 -0.40 7.06 4.99
N LEU A 276 -0.33 7.93 3.96
CA LEU A 276 0.81 7.98 3.03
C LEU A 276 2.17 8.19 3.72
N PRO A 277 2.37 9.18 4.60
CA PRO A 277 3.60 9.31 5.36
C PRO A 277 3.90 8.09 6.23
N ALA A 278 2.89 7.49 6.88
CA ALA A 278 3.09 6.30 7.71
C ALA A 278 3.65 5.12 6.89
N ILE A 279 3.12 4.88 5.68
CA ILE A 279 3.63 3.86 4.75
C ILE A 279 5.06 4.20 4.30
N ALA A 280 5.33 5.45 3.97
CA ALA A 280 6.66 5.87 3.56
C ALA A 280 7.71 5.61 4.64
N PHE A 281 7.40 5.95 5.90
CA PHE A 281 8.25 5.65 7.04
C PHE A 281 8.33 4.15 7.35
N ASN A 282 7.26 3.38 7.13
CA ASN A 282 7.30 1.91 7.19
C ASN A 282 8.32 1.34 6.20
N MET A 283 8.26 1.76 4.93
CA MET A 283 9.18 1.31 3.88
C MET A 283 10.63 1.73 4.17
N ALA A 284 10.83 2.95 4.65
CA ALA A 284 12.14 3.45 5.07
C ALA A 284 12.70 2.62 6.23
N ASN A 285 11.86 2.31 7.21
CA ASN A 285 12.25 1.52 8.37
C ASN A 285 12.64 0.09 7.97
N ALA A 286 11.93 -0.52 7.03
CA ALA A 286 12.29 -1.84 6.51
C ALA A 286 13.70 -1.85 5.89
N VAL A 287 14.02 -0.84 5.08
CA VAL A 287 15.35 -0.72 4.46
C VAL A 287 16.44 -0.40 5.50
N ILE A 288 16.18 0.52 6.42
CA ILE A 288 17.16 0.92 7.46
C ILE A 288 17.50 -0.27 8.35
N VAL A 289 16.50 -0.95 8.88
CA VAL A 289 16.68 -2.09 9.78
C VAL A 289 17.34 -3.27 9.04
N GLY A 290 16.86 -3.60 7.84
CA GLY A 290 17.42 -4.67 7.02
C GLY A 290 18.90 -4.42 6.70
N ASN A 291 19.27 -3.20 6.30
CA ASN A 291 20.64 -2.82 6.01
C ASN A 291 21.54 -2.90 7.27
N LEU A 292 21.07 -2.42 8.43
CA LEU A 292 21.85 -2.46 9.65
C LEU A 292 22.04 -3.88 10.20
N ILE A 293 21.06 -4.77 9.99
CA ILE A 293 21.20 -6.20 10.30
C ILE A 293 22.27 -6.84 9.38
N GLY A 294 22.23 -6.53 8.08
CA GLY A 294 23.23 -7.02 7.13
C GLY A 294 24.67 -6.56 7.47
N GLU A 295 24.82 -5.33 8.01
CA GLU A 295 26.09 -4.82 8.56
C GLU A 295 26.50 -5.48 9.88
N GLY A 296 25.72 -6.40 10.46
CA GLY A 296 25.96 -6.98 11.78
C GLY A 296 25.66 -6.04 12.95
N LYS A 297 25.14 -4.85 12.72
CA LYS A 297 24.92 -3.80 13.73
C LYS A 297 23.53 -3.92 14.38
N LYS A 298 23.24 -5.06 15.03
CA LYS A 298 21.94 -5.36 15.63
C LYS A 298 21.42 -4.28 16.60
N LYS A 299 22.31 -3.73 17.47
CA LYS A 299 21.93 -2.65 18.41
C LYS A 299 21.51 -1.35 17.67
N ASP A 300 22.22 -1.02 16.61
CA ASP A 300 21.92 0.15 15.79
C ASP A 300 20.63 -0.07 14.97
N ALA A 301 20.35 -1.30 14.50
CA ALA A 301 19.11 -1.66 13.84
C ALA A 301 17.89 -1.40 14.76
N TYR A 302 17.98 -1.83 16.02
CA TYR A 302 16.94 -1.57 17.01
C TYR A 302 16.73 -0.07 17.24
N ARG A 303 17.81 0.70 17.47
CA ARG A 303 17.74 2.16 17.72
C ARG A 303 17.28 2.93 16.47
N GLY A 304 17.80 2.57 15.31
CA GLY A 304 17.42 3.20 14.04
C GLY A 304 15.94 3.03 13.73
N GLY A 305 15.41 1.83 13.96
CA GLY A 305 13.98 1.57 13.79
C GLY A 305 13.10 2.36 14.75
N LEU A 306 13.50 2.51 16.02
CA LEU A 306 12.77 3.37 16.96
C LEU A 306 12.80 4.84 16.57
N VAL A 307 13.97 5.37 16.16
CA VAL A 307 14.07 6.77 15.72
C VAL A 307 13.17 7.01 14.51
N THR A 308 13.18 6.11 13.53
CA THR A 308 12.29 6.19 12.35
C THR A 308 10.81 6.17 12.75
N MET A 309 10.45 5.32 13.70
CA MET A 309 9.09 5.25 14.24
C MET A 309 8.69 6.56 14.91
N PHE A 310 9.50 7.10 15.83
CA PHE A 310 9.18 8.36 16.49
C PHE A 310 9.05 9.53 15.52
N MET A 311 9.92 9.61 14.51
CA MET A 311 9.84 10.66 13.49
C MET A 311 8.54 10.56 12.67
N GLY A 312 8.22 9.36 12.16
CA GLY A 312 7.03 9.16 11.35
C GLY A 312 5.74 9.33 12.16
N THR A 313 5.68 8.79 13.37
CA THR A 313 4.53 8.98 14.29
C THR A 313 4.36 10.45 14.67
N GLY A 314 5.46 11.19 14.88
CA GLY A 314 5.40 12.63 15.13
C GLY A 314 4.82 13.43 13.97
N ILE A 315 5.16 13.08 12.72
CA ILE A 315 4.58 13.72 11.53
C ILE A 315 3.09 13.37 11.43
N VAL A 316 2.71 12.11 11.62
CA VAL A 316 1.31 11.70 11.59
C VAL A 316 0.51 12.40 12.71
N LEU A 317 1.05 12.51 13.90
CA LEU A 317 0.42 13.26 15.00
C LEU A 317 0.17 14.72 14.63
N LEU A 318 1.15 15.38 14.02
CA LEU A 318 1.00 16.76 13.54
C LEU A 318 -0.14 16.88 12.51
N LEU A 319 -0.15 15.99 11.51
CA LEU A 319 -1.22 15.95 10.50
C LEU A 319 -2.58 15.66 11.13
N THR A 320 -2.64 14.74 12.08
CA THR A 320 -3.86 14.42 12.86
C THR A 320 -4.41 15.66 13.57
N VAL A 321 -3.56 16.43 14.25
CA VAL A 321 -3.98 17.68 14.92
C VAL A 321 -4.50 18.69 13.90
N ILE A 322 -3.83 18.83 12.75
CA ILE A 322 -4.29 19.73 11.68
C ILE A 322 -5.66 19.31 11.16
N VAL A 323 -5.89 18.02 10.91
CA VAL A 323 -7.18 17.51 10.41
C VAL A 323 -8.28 17.69 11.46
N ILE A 324 -8.04 17.39 12.73
CA ILE A 324 -9.00 17.62 13.80
C ILE A 324 -9.37 19.11 13.89
N ALA A 325 -8.38 20.00 13.87
CA ALA A 325 -8.60 21.43 13.93
C ALA A 325 -9.40 21.98 12.73
N SER A 326 -9.19 21.39 11.55
CA SER A 326 -9.80 21.80 10.30
C SER A 326 -11.02 20.95 9.88
N ALA A 327 -11.47 19.97 10.69
CA ALA A 327 -12.55 19.05 10.34
C ALA A 327 -13.85 19.75 9.93
N ARG A 328 -14.22 20.84 10.62
CA ARG A 328 -15.40 21.65 10.31
C ARG A 328 -15.31 22.40 8.97
N TRP A 329 -14.09 22.62 8.47
CA TRP A 329 -13.87 23.31 7.19
C TRP A 329 -13.73 22.30 6.05
N ILE A 330 -13.16 21.14 6.32
CA ILE A 330 -12.90 20.09 5.32
C ILE A 330 -14.19 19.31 5.01
N ALA A 331 -14.98 18.94 6.00
CA ALA A 331 -16.17 18.11 5.80
C ALA A 331 -17.20 18.70 4.83
N PRO A 332 -17.53 20.01 4.88
CA PRO A 332 -18.45 20.63 3.91
C PRO A 332 -17.93 20.63 2.46
N LEU A 333 -16.61 20.54 2.26
CA LEU A 333 -16.03 20.43 0.90
C LEU A 333 -16.29 19.07 0.24
N LEU A 334 -16.61 18.05 1.03
CA LEU A 334 -16.81 16.68 0.57
C LEU A 334 -18.28 16.31 0.35
N SER A 335 -19.22 17.03 0.96
CA SER A 335 -20.64 16.76 0.83
C SER A 335 -21.47 18.03 1.08
N ASN A 336 -22.57 18.18 0.32
CA ASN A 336 -23.57 19.23 0.52
C ASN A 336 -24.71 18.79 1.47
N ASN A 337 -24.75 17.53 1.89
CA ASN A 337 -25.76 17.01 2.80
C ASN A 337 -25.34 17.27 4.25
N GLU A 338 -26.14 18.03 4.99
CA GLU A 338 -25.84 18.44 6.37
C GLU A 338 -25.63 17.24 7.31
N THR A 339 -26.43 16.18 7.15
CA THR A 339 -26.29 14.96 7.96
C THR A 339 -24.96 14.26 7.67
N VAL A 340 -24.56 14.13 6.40
CA VAL A 340 -23.27 13.56 6.00
C VAL A 340 -22.12 14.40 6.54
N VAL A 341 -22.22 15.72 6.46
CA VAL A 341 -21.21 16.64 7.00
C VAL A 341 -21.06 16.47 8.51
N ALA A 342 -22.18 16.45 9.26
CA ALA A 342 -22.16 16.27 10.70
C ALA A 342 -21.54 14.92 11.12
N GLU A 343 -21.94 13.82 10.45
CA GLU A 343 -21.37 12.49 10.73
C GLU A 343 -19.91 12.38 10.29
N THR A 344 -19.48 13.07 9.21
CA THR A 344 -18.07 13.14 8.81
C THR A 344 -17.23 13.86 9.86
N ILE A 345 -17.71 14.99 10.40
CA ILE A 345 -17.04 15.70 11.49
C ILE A 345 -16.91 14.81 12.72
N ARG A 346 -17.99 14.11 13.08
CA ARG A 346 -18.01 13.18 14.21
C ARG A 346 -17.03 12.03 14.01
N TYR A 347 -17.02 11.45 12.81
CA TYR A 347 -16.05 10.42 12.42
C TYR A 347 -14.61 10.92 12.60
N LEU A 348 -14.29 12.08 12.03
CA LEU A 348 -12.94 12.64 12.11
C LEU A 348 -12.51 12.91 13.55
N TYR A 349 -13.39 13.46 14.41
CA TYR A 349 -13.03 13.71 15.81
C TYR A 349 -12.74 12.44 16.60
N ILE A 350 -13.38 11.33 16.27
CA ILE A 350 -13.19 10.07 16.99
C ILE A 350 -12.05 9.26 16.35
N SER A 351 -12.10 9.01 15.05
CA SER A 351 -11.14 8.10 14.39
C SER A 351 -9.74 8.68 14.30
N MET A 352 -9.60 10.01 14.15
CA MET A 352 -8.29 10.64 14.13
C MET A 352 -7.47 10.39 15.40
N LEU A 353 -8.10 10.14 16.54
CA LEU A 353 -7.39 9.81 17.79
C LEU A 353 -6.56 8.51 17.68
N SER A 354 -6.93 7.61 16.76
CA SER A 354 -6.21 6.36 16.55
C SER A 354 -5.03 6.46 15.58
N GLU A 355 -4.93 7.52 14.78
CA GLU A 355 -3.92 7.66 13.73
C GLU A 355 -2.47 7.59 14.24
N PRO A 356 -2.10 8.23 15.36
CA PRO A 356 -0.76 8.07 15.93
C PRO A 356 -0.46 6.62 16.36
N PHE A 357 -1.45 5.88 16.88
CA PHE A 357 -1.30 4.46 17.23
C PHE A 357 -1.15 3.61 15.97
N MET A 358 -1.92 3.92 14.92
CA MET A 358 -1.78 3.29 13.61
C MET A 358 -0.37 3.52 13.04
N ALA A 359 0.12 4.75 13.01
CA ALA A 359 1.45 5.06 12.52
C ALA A 359 2.54 4.30 13.29
N LEU A 360 2.42 4.23 14.61
CA LEU A 360 3.37 3.54 15.48
C LEU A 360 3.50 2.06 15.08
N TRP A 361 2.40 1.30 15.04
CA TRP A 361 2.50 -0.12 14.72
C TRP A 361 2.85 -0.38 13.27
N VAL A 362 2.38 0.46 12.32
CA VAL A 362 2.72 0.35 10.90
C VAL A 362 4.23 0.54 10.71
N ILE A 363 4.81 1.60 11.28
CA ILE A 363 6.22 1.92 11.08
C ILE A 363 7.14 0.90 11.77
N LEU A 364 6.79 0.43 12.98
CA LEU A 364 7.51 -0.67 13.63
C LEU A 364 7.41 -1.96 12.82
N GLY A 365 6.24 -2.22 12.22
CA GLY A 365 6.04 -3.33 11.30
C GLY A 365 7.01 -3.30 10.12
N GLY A 366 7.31 -2.11 9.58
CA GLY A 366 8.35 -1.95 8.57
C GLY A 366 9.70 -2.47 9.05
N GLY A 367 10.15 -2.10 10.25
CA GLY A 367 11.39 -2.60 10.83
C GLY A 367 11.41 -4.13 10.99
N LEU A 368 10.32 -4.71 11.48
CA LEU A 368 10.17 -6.17 11.58
C LEU A 368 10.18 -6.85 10.20
N SER A 369 9.55 -6.23 9.21
CA SER A 369 9.57 -6.70 7.82
C SER A 369 10.99 -6.73 7.26
N GLY A 370 11.78 -5.67 7.47
CA GLY A 370 13.18 -5.60 7.08
C GLY A 370 14.05 -6.70 7.74
N ALA A 371 13.71 -7.06 8.96
CA ALA A 371 14.34 -8.17 9.69
C ALA A 371 13.83 -9.57 9.26
N GLY A 372 12.73 -9.64 8.49
CA GLY A 372 12.10 -10.89 8.06
C GLY A 372 11.01 -11.42 8.99
N ASP A 373 10.66 -10.70 10.06
CA ASP A 373 9.61 -11.11 11.02
C ASP A 373 8.20 -10.63 10.59
N THR A 374 7.81 -11.00 9.39
CA THR A 374 6.53 -10.60 8.81
C THR A 374 5.32 -11.35 9.39
N ARG A 375 5.55 -12.54 9.94
CA ARG A 375 4.49 -13.31 10.62
C ARG A 375 3.97 -12.59 11.86
N SER A 376 4.83 -11.96 12.64
CA SER A 376 4.40 -11.18 13.79
C SER A 376 3.51 -10.00 13.41
N ILE A 377 3.74 -9.38 12.23
CA ILE A 377 2.89 -8.31 11.70
C ILE A 377 1.50 -8.87 11.35
N MET A 378 1.46 -10.01 10.65
CA MET A 378 0.20 -10.66 10.27
C MET A 378 -0.63 -11.03 11.52
N PHE A 379 -0.02 -11.66 12.54
CA PHE A 379 -0.72 -12.00 13.77
C PHE A 379 -1.22 -10.77 14.53
N ASN A 380 -0.48 -9.66 14.51
CA ASN A 380 -0.91 -8.39 15.09
C ASN A 380 -2.19 -7.87 14.42
N VAL A 381 -2.26 -7.92 13.10
CA VAL A 381 -3.44 -7.50 12.32
C VAL A 381 -4.62 -8.45 12.57
N ILE A 382 -4.38 -9.76 12.63
CA ILE A 382 -5.43 -10.73 12.99
C ILE A 382 -5.99 -10.39 14.38
N ALA A 383 -5.14 -10.20 15.38
CA ALA A 383 -5.57 -9.89 16.74
C ALA A 383 -6.39 -8.58 16.80
N GLY A 384 -5.88 -7.50 16.20
CA GLY A 384 -6.53 -6.20 16.30
C GLY A 384 -7.79 -6.07 15.47
N ILE A 385 -7.80 -6.58 14.25
CA ILE A 385 -8.91 -6.41 13.31
C ILE A 385 -9.95 -7.53 13.47
N TRP A 386 -9.51 -8.77 13.36
CA TRP A 386 -10.42 -9.92 13.28
C TRP A 386 -10.92 -10.41 14.63
N LEU A 387 -10.13 -10.28 15.70
CA LEU A 387 -10.55 -10.69 17.05
C LEU A 387 -11.08 -9.53 17.90
N VAL A 388 -10.79 -8.27 17.56
CA VAL A 388 -11.27 -7.13 18.34
C VAL A 388 -12.23 -6.27 17.53
N ARG A 389 -11.78 -5.63 16.44
CA ARG A 389 -12.56 -4.62 15.72
C ARG A 389 -13.87 -5.16 15.16
N ILE A 390 -13.80 -6.23 14.37
CA ILE A 390 -14.99 -6.80 13.71
C ILE A 390 -16.00 -7.35 14.74
N PRO A 391 -15.61 -8.20 15.71
CA PRO A 391 -16.57 -8.72 16.68
C PRO A 391 -17.21 -7.62 17.53
N LEU A 392 -16.42 -6.66 18.04
CA LEU A 392 -16.97 -5.57 18.84
C LEU A 392 -17.89 -4.65 18.02
N SER A 393 -17.53 -4.34 16.77
CA SER A 393 -18.39 -3.53 15.90
C SER A 393 -19.71 -4.26 15.61
N TYR A 394 -19.67 -5.57 15.37
CA TYR A 394 -20.88 -6.39 15.19
C TYR A 394 -21.76 -6.39 16.45
N ILE A 395 -21.16 -6.63 17.62
CA ILE A 395 -21.86 -6.60 18.90
C ILE A 395 -22.51 -5.23 19.12
N CYS A 396 -21.75 -4.15 18.96
CA CYS A 396 -22.24 -2.80 19.19
C CYS A 396 -23.42 -2.43 18.26
N VAL A 397 -23.28 -2.68 16.96
CA VAL A 397 -24.28 -2.25 15.97
C VAL A 397 -25.44 -3.24 15.88
N VAL A 398 -25.15 -4.54 15.68
CA VAL A 398 -26.16 -5.53 15.33
C VAL A 398 -26.89 -6.07 16.57
N LEU A 399 -26.14 -6.36 17.66
CA LEU A 399 -26.74 -6.93 18.86
C LEU A 399 -27.26 -5.88 19.85
N LEU A 400 -26.55 -4.77 20.02
CA LEU A 400 -26.90 -3.73 20.99
C LEU A 400 -27.61 -2.52 20.37
N GLY A 401 -27.70 -2.42 19.03
CA GLY A 401 -28.37 -1.30 18.35
C GLY A 401 -27.70 0.06 18.58
N LEU A 402 -26.41 0.09 18.88
CA LEU A 402 -25.69 1.33 19.15
C LEU A 402 -25.40 2.11 17.85
N SER A 403 -25.19 3.41 17.99
CA SER A 403 -24.88 4.30 16.86
C SER A 403 -23.50 4.02 16.22
N ALA A 404 -23.27 4.54 15.02
CA ALA A 404 -22.00 4.45 14.30
C ALA A 404 -20.77 4.91 15.12
N ALA A 405 -20.95 5.84 16.07
CA ALA A 405 -19.88 6.27 16.96
C ALA A 405 -19.25 5.13 17.75
N SER A 406 -20.02 4.10 18.11
CA SER A 406 -19.49 2.92 18.78
C SER A 406 -18.48 2.18 17.91
N VAL A 407 -18.70 2.14 16.59
CA VAL A 407 -17.79 1.54 15.61
C VAL A 407 -16.47 2.35 15.53
N TRP A 408 -16.56 3.67 15.55
CA TRP A 408 -15.35 4.52 15.55
C TRP A 408 -14.50 4.29 16.80
N TRP A 409 -15.13 4.08 17.95
CA TRP A 409 -14.42 3.72 19.18
C TRP A 409 -13.82 2.31 19.15
N THR A 410 -14.48 1.33 18.52
CA THR A 410 -13.87 -0.01 18.32
C THR A 410 -12.65 0.06 17.40
N MET A 411 -12.65 0.97 16.40
CA MET A 411 -11.48 1.23 15.57
C MET A 411 -10.31 1.75 16.43
N ASN A 412 -10.56 2.76 17.28
CA ASN A 412 -9.54 3.30 18.18
C ASN A 412 -8.96 2.23 19.12
N LEU A 413 -9.82 1.43 19.74
CA LEU A 413 -9.40 0.35 20.63
C LEU A 413 -8.52 -0.67 19.90
N SER A 414 -8.92 -1.09 18.69
CA SER A 414 -8.14 -2.04 17.91
C SER A 414 -6.78 -1.50 17.49
N GLN A 415 -6.68 -0.22 17.11
CA GLN A 415 -5.42 0.43 16.77
C GLN A 415 -4.49 0.53 18.00
N LEU A 416 -5.04 0.86 19.17
CA LEU A 416 -4.29 0.88 20.42
C LEU A 416 -3.74 -0.51 20.77
N ILE A 417 -4.56 -1.56 20.67
CA ILE A 417 -4.14 -2.94 20.92
C ILE A 417 -3.03 -3.36 19.96
N MET A 418 -3.19 -3.06 18.67
CA MET A 418 -2.15 -3.34 17.67
C MET A 418 -0.85 -2.60 17.97
N ALA A 419 -0.93 -1.34 18.41
CA ALA A 419 0.23 -0.54 18.80
C ALA A 419 0.96 -1.15 20.00
N VAL A 420 0.21 -1.58 21.03
CA VAL A 420 0.78 -2.22 22.22
C VAL A 420 1.47 -3.55 21.88
N PHE A 421 0.80 -4.43 21.13
CA PHE A 421 1.38 -5.72 20.73
C PHE A 421 2.63 -5.55 19.86
N MET A 422 2.58 -4.62 18.89
CA MET A 422 3.72 -4.37 18.01
C MET A 422 4.92 -3.79 18.77
N THR A 423 4.66 -2.84 19.68
CA THR A 423 5.68 -2.26 20.54
C THR A 423 6.32 -3.33 21.44
N ARG A 424 5.50 -4.17 22.07
CA ARG A 424 5.97 -5.29 22.89
C ARG A 424 6.83 -6.25 22.07
N ARG A 425 6.39 -6.63 20.87
CA ARG A 425 7.15 -7.51 19.97
C ARG A 425 8.49 -6.89 19.61
N TYR A 426 8.49 -5.60 19.28
CA TYR A 426 9.70 -4.87 18.91
C TYR A 426 10.70 -4.82 20.08
N TRP A 427 10.25 -4.53 21.29
CA TRP A 427 11.08 -4.46 22.49
C TRP A 427 11.68 -5.79 22.90
N GLN A 428 11.01 -6.91 22.65
CA GLN A 428 11.56 -8.24 22.96
C GLN A 428 12.85 -8.56 22.19
N ARG A 429 13.15 -7.84 21.10
CA ARG A 429 14.37 -8.00 20.27
C ARG A 429 14.58 -9.42 19.72
N LYS A 430 13.62 -10.33 19.83
CA LYS A 430 13.73 -11.72 19.32
C LYS A 430 13.87 -11.77 17.78
N TRP A 431 13.47 -10.71 17.09
CA TRP A 431 13.61 -10.55 15.66
C TRP A 431 15.02 -10.16 15.20
N LEU A 432 15.95 -9.90 16.15
CA LEU A 432 17.37 -9.61 15.89
C LEU A 432 18.27 -10.86 15.95
N MET A 433 17.67 -12.03 16.17
CA MET A 433 18.43 -13.29 16.27
C MET A 433 18.99 -13.76 14.94
#